data_0e7fbe5a20b03bfecbe18e8bb016910f
#
_entry.id   0e7fbe5a20b03bfecbe18e8bb016910f
#
_cell.length_a   1.000
_cell.length_b   1.000
_cell.length_c   1.000
_cell.angle_alpha   90.00
_cell.angle_beta   90.00
_cell.angle_gamma   90.00
#
_symmetry.space_group_name_H-M   'P 1'
#
loop_
_entity.id
_entity.type
_entity.pdbx_description
1 polymer ?
#
loop_
_entity_poly.entity_id
_entity_poly.type
_entity_poly.pdbx_seq_one_letter_code
_entity_poly.pdbx_strand_id
1 'polypeptide(L)'
;MASYTPFATDLDENYKSTRKASVLDIMRRLLQPKNLLASVGGSRKNSFLSIFDIIRGDVSAQEVHSSLARIKEKKLAQFVPWTPSQINVSISRQPACAKSRISGLMLANNTSITALLKRTLDQFDRLRKRNAFLEQYRREVIFMDNLDEFDSSR
;
A
#
# COMPACT_ATOMS: atom_id res chain seq x y z
N MET A 1 -2.37 0.76 -1.53
CA MET A 1 -2.00 -0.19 -0.47
C MET A 1 -1.38 0.60 0.66
N ALA A 2 -1.78 0.38 1.89
CA ALA A 2 -1.28 1.09 3.05
C ALA A 2 -0.45 0.14 3.92
N SER A 3 0.64 0.65 4.46
CA SER A 3 1.51 -0.05 5.40
C SER A 3 1.84 0.89 6.55
N TYR A 4 1.83 0.39 7.77
CA TYR A 4 2.21 1.17 8.95
C TYR A 4 3.21 0.38 9.79
N THR A 5 4.03 1.09 10.54
CA THR A 5 4.75 0.46 11.63
C THR A 5 3.77 0.32 12.78
N PRO A 6 3.47 -0.89 13.25
CA PRO A 6 2.75 -1.03 14.51
C PRO A 6 3.55 -0.26 15.56
N PHE A 7 2.87 0.57 16.32
CA PHE A 7 3.46 1.08 17.55
C PHE A 7 3.97 -0.16 18.28
N ALA A 8 5.25 -0.19 18.64
CA ALA A 8 5.74 -1.23 19.50
C ALA A 8 4.89 -1.17 20.77
N THR A 9 3.86 -1.97 20.80
CA THR A 9 3.13 -2.28 22.00
C THR A 9 3.97 -3.29 22.75
N ASP A 10 5.18 -2.88 23.09
CA ASP A 10 5.96 -3.58 24.10
C ASP A 10 5.27 -3.29 25.41
N LEU A 11 4.34 -4.18 25.73
CA LEU A 11 3.72 -4.25 27.05
C LEU A 11 4.74 -4.57 28.12
N ASP A 12 5.93 -5.01 27.75
CA ASP A 12 7.03 -5.28 28.66
C ASP A 12 7.86 -4.02 28.89
N GLU A 13 7.66 -3.42 30.05
CA GLU A 13 8.43 -2.29 30.53
C GLU A 13 9.96 -2.54 30.58
N ASN A 14 10.37 -3.80 30.59
CA ASN A 14 11.77 -4.24 30.66
C ASN A 14 12.52 -4.16 29.33
N TYR A 15 11.85 -4.01 28.19
CA TYR A 15 12.49 -3.81 26.88
C TYR A 15 12.77 -2.36 26.52
N LYS A 16 12.61 -1.43 27.44
CA LYS A 16 12.73 0.02 27.24
C LYS A 16 14.11 0.51 26.85
N SER A 17 15.16 -0.31 26.87
CA SER A 17 16.49 0.28 26.85
C SER A 17 17.36 0.01 25.63
N THR A 18 17.04 -0.87 24.69
CA THR A 18 18.11 -1.40 23.87
C THR A 18 18.11 -1.04 22.38
N ARG A 19 17.06 -0.49 21.80
CA ARG A 19 17.12 -0.05 20.39
C ARG A 19 16.31 1.21 20.16
N LYS A 20 17.01 2.33 20.04
CA LYS A 20 16.47 3.51 19.35
C LYS A 20 16.14 3.08 17.93
N ALA A 21 14.85 2.97 17.60
CA ALA A 21 14.45 2.67 16.23
C ALA A 21 14.95 3.79 15.34
N SER A 22 15.85 3.47 14.41
CA SER A 22 16.33 4.46 13.46
C SER A 22 15.27 4.70 12.37
N VAL A 23 15.29 5.84 11.72
CA VAL A 23 14.43 6.15 10.58
C VAL A 23 14.56 5.07 9.50
N LEU A 24 15.78 4.61 9.25
CA LEU A 24 16.05 3.54 8.30
C LEU A 24 15.36 2.22 8.68
N ASP A 25 15.33 1.85 9.96
CA ASP A 25 14.67 0.63 10.42
C ASP A 25 13.17 0.72 10.26
N ILE A 26 12.58 1.89 10.51
CA ILE A 26 11.15 2.14 10.29
C ILE A 26 10.81 2.00 8.81
N MET A 27 11.53 2.68 7.93
CA MET A 27 11.28 2.60 6.49
C MET A 27 11.47 1.17 5.95
N ARG A 28 12.44 0.43 6.45
CA ARG A 28 12.60 -0.99 6.09
C ARG A 28 11.43 -1.85 6.55
N ARG A 29 10.91 -1.61 7.76
CA ARG A 29 9.74 -2.31 8.29
C ARG A 29 8.49 -2.01 7.47
N LEU A 30 8.31 -0.76 7.03
CA LEU A 30 7.19 -0.37 6.17
C LEU A 30 7.18 -1.13 4.84
N LEU A 31 8.35 -1.39 4.27
CA LEU A 31 8.47 -2.16 3.03
C LEU A 31 8.26 -3.68 3.19
N GLN A 32 8.21 -4.18 4.44
CA GLN A 32 8.03 -5.62 4.67
C GLN A 32 6.58 -6.07 4.47
N PRO A 33 6.33 -7.16 3.72
CA PRO A 33 4.98 -7.65 3.45
C PRO A 33 4.14 -7.93 4.70
N LYS A 34 4.78 -8.35 5.81
CA LYS A 34 4.11 -8.65 7.08
C LYS A 34 3.48 -7.44 7.76
N ASN A 35 3.93 -6.24 7.42
CA ASN A 35 3.44 -5.00 8.01
C ASN A 35 2.36 -4.32 7.16
N LEU A 36 1.93 -4.95 6.07
CA LEU A 36 0.87 -4.42 5.23
C LEU A 36 -0.48 -4.53 5.95
N LEU A 37 -1.26 -3.44 5.93
CA LEU A 37 -2.62 -3.41 6.47
C LEU A 37 -3.60 -4.23 5.64
N ALA A 38 -3.38 -4.30 4.33
CA ALA A 38 -4.19 -5.08 3.41
C ALA A 38 -3.30 -6.08 2.68
N SER A 39 -3.64 -7.37 2.80
CA SER A 39 -2.99 -8.43 2.03
C SER A 39 -3.78 -8.64 0.73
N VAL A 40 -3.20 -8.24 -0.38
CA VAL A 40 -3.67 -8.62 -1.70
C VAL A 40 -2.79 -9.76 -2.15
N GLY A 41 -3.34 -10.96 -2.30
CA GLY A 41 -2.63 -12.22 -2.59
C GLY A 41 -1.38 -12.02 -3.45
N GLY A 42 -0.22 -12.18 -2.83
CA GLY A 42 1.02 -11.67 -3.37
C GLY A 42 1.65 -12.56 -4.43
N SER A 43 1.73 -12.07 -5.64
CA SER A 43 2.76 -12.51 -6.56
C SER A 43 4.09 -11.89 -6.15
N ARG A 44 5.19 -12.66 -6.14
CA ARG A 44 6.56 -12.17 -5.90
C ARG A 44 7.03 -11.11 -6.92
N LYS A 45 6.23 -10.85 -7.96
CA LYS A 45 6.54 -9.92 -9.07
C LYS A 45 5.88 -8.54 -8.92
N ASN A 46 5.32 -8.24 -7.75
CA ASN A 46 4.66 -6.95 -7.55
C ASN A 46 5.69 -5.82 -7.47
N SER A 47 5.40 -4.73 -8.17
CA SER A 47 6.25 -3.55 -8.22
C SER A 47 5.47 -2.31 -7.76
N PHE A 48 6.19 -1.36 -7.17
CA PHE A 48 5.62 -0.09 -6.76
C PHE A 48 5.54 0.89 -7.95
N LEU A 49 4.45 1.62 -8.04
CA LEU A 49 4.32 2.75 -8.94
C LEU A 49 4.76 4.04 -8.23
N SER A 50 4.31 4.22 -7.00
CA SER A 50 4.67 5.36 -6.17
C SER A 50 4.60 4.97 -4.70
N ILE A 51 5.42 5.62 -3.87
CA ILE A 51 5.44 5.46 -2.42
C ILE A 51 5.39 6.84 -1.78
N PHE A 52 4.56 6.99 -0.78
CA PHE A 52 4.49 8.16 0.08
C PHE A 52 4.58 7.73 1.54
N ASP A 53 5.65 8.15 2.21
CA ASP A 53 5.91 7.85 3.61
C ASP A 53 5.60 9.06 4.48
N ILE A 54 4.89 8.85 5.57
CA ILE A 54 4.65 9.85 6.61
C ILE A 54 5.40 9.39 7.85
N ILE A 55 6.42 10.15 8.24
CA ILE A 55 7.24 9.87 9.44
C ILE A 55 6.89 10.90 10.50
N ARG A 56 6.54 10.43 11.69
CA ARG A 56 6.16 11.27 12.82
C ARG A 56 7.12 11.02 13.98
N GLY A 57 7.58 12.11 14.57
CA GLY A 57 8.50 12.09 15.72
C GLY A 57 9.67 13.06 15.57
N ASP A 58 10.62 12.93 16.49
CA ASP A 58 11.85 13.74 16.49
C ASP A 58 12.84 13.17 15.48
N VAL A 59 12.70 13.62 14.23
CA VAL A 59 13.50 13.14 13.08
C VAL A 59 14.02 14.33 12.29
N SER A 60 15.30 14.28 11.94
CA SER A 60 15.90 15.27 11.05
C SER A 60 15.69 14.93 9.57
N ALA A 61 15.53 15.95 8.73
CA ALA A 61 15.43 15.76 7.28
C ALA A 61 16.68 15.07 6.71
N GLN A 62 17.84 15.29 7.30
CA GLN A 62 19.09 14.68 6.87
C GLN A 62 19.12 13.16 7.14
N GLU A 63 18.57 12.72 8.27
CA GLU A 63 18.43 11.27 8.56
C GLU A 63 17.48 10.58 7.57
N VAL A 64 16.39 11.24 7.22
CA VAL A 64 15.45 10.74 6.21
C VAL A 64 16.14 10.62 4.86
N HIS A 65 16.85 11.68 4.44
CA HIS A 65 17.54 11.68 3.15
C HIS A 65 18.61 10.57 3.06
N SER A 66 19.42 10.41 4.10
CA SER A 66 20.43 9.34 4.16
C SER A 66 19.80 7.93 4.17
N SER A 67 18.65 7.79 4.81
CA SER A 67 17.89 6.52 4.83
C SER A 67 17.31 6.18 3.46
N LEU A 68 16.75 7.17 2.75
CA LEU A 68 16.28 7.02 1.37
C LEU A 68 17.40 6.61 0.42
N ALA A 69 18.58 7.26 0.52
CA ALA A 69 19.73 6.90 -0.30
C ALA A 69 20.11 5.43 -0.12
N ARG A 70 20.15 4.94 1.13
CA ARG A 70 20.47 3.55 1.45
C ARG A 70 19.40 2.57 0.96
N ILE A 71 18.11 2.94 1.01
CA ILE A 71 17.01 2.10 0.49
C ILE A 71 17.14 1.98 -1.02
N LYS A 72 17.43 3.07 -1.71
CA LYS A 72 17.62 3.12 -3.15
C LYS A 72 18.85 2.32 -3.59
N GLU A 73 19.99 2.50 -2.91
CA GLU A 73 21.23 1.77 -3.17
C GLU A 73 21.05 0.25 -3.05
N LYS A 74 20.36 -0.19 -1.99
CA LYS A 74 20.08 -1.60 -1.73
C LYS A 74 18.90 -2.17 -2.53
N LYS A 75 18.25 -1.36 -3.35
CA LYS A 75 17.08 -1.74 -4.16
C LYS A 75 16.01 -2.47 -3.34
N LEU A 76 15.73 -1.98 -2.13
CA LEU A 76 14.76 -2.63 -1.22
C LEU A 76 13.31 -2.48 -1.70
N ALA A 77 13.01 -1.46 -2.50
CA ALA A 77 11.73 -1.26 -3.16
C ALA A 77 11.90 -1.46 -4.67
N GLN A 78 11.13 -2.37 -5.24
CA GLN A 78 11.12 -2.61 -6.68
C GLN A 78 10.06 -1.72 -7.32
N PHE A 79 10.50 -0.80 -8.19
CA PHE A 79 9.62 0.09 -8.95
C PHE A 79 9.40 -0.42 -10.36
N VAL A 80 8.28 0.02 -10.96
CA VAL A 80 8.02 -0.23 -12.38
C VAL A 80 8.98 0.58 -13.26
N PRO A 81 9.40 0.05 -14.44
CA PRO A 81 10.45 0.68 -15.25
C PRO A 81 10.02 1.99 -15.93
N TRP A 82 8.71 2.21 -16.11
CA TRP A 82 8.17 3.40 -16.80
C TRP A 82 7.87 4.58 -15.88
N THR A 83 8.06 4.42 -14.57
CA THR A 83 7.82 5.49 -13.58
C THR A 83 9.12 5.80 -12.86
N PRO A 84 9.41 7.09 -12.56
CA PRO A 84 10.58 7.42 -11.77
C PRO A 84 10.48 6.75 -10.39
N SER A 85 11.55 6.06 -9.99
CA SER A 85 11.64 5.40 -8.70
C SER A 85 11.78 6.44 -7.57
N GLN A 86 10.64 6.98 -7.13
CA GLN A 86 10.59 8.04 -6.15
C GLN A 86 9.78 7.64 -4.92
N ILE A 87 10.38 7.89 -3.76
CA ILE A 87 9.73 7.80 -2.46
C ILE A 87 9.60 9.22 -1.93
N ASN A 88 8.37 9.68 -1.80
CA ASN A 88 8.08 10.98 -1.20
C ASN A 88 7.93 10.80 0.31
N VAL A 89 8.51 11.68 1.11
CA VAL A 89 8.45 11.61 2.56
C VAL A 89 7.94 12.91 3.14
N SER A 90 6.93 12.81 3.99
CA SER A 90 6.45 13.90 4.84
C SER A 90 6.92 13.67 6.28
N ILE A 91 7.42 14.71 6.91
CA ILE A 91 7.93 14.66 8.28
C ILE A 91 7.03 15.50 9.17
N SER A 92 6.53 14.93 10.26
CA SER A 92 5.79 15.63 11.31
C SER A 92 6.52 15.48 12.63
N ARG A 93 6.81 16.61 13.28
CA ARG A 93 7.50 16.63 14.57
C ARG A 93 6.64 16.16 15.74
N GLN A 94 5.31 16.16 15.58
CA GLN A 94 4.43 15.70 16.63
C GLN A 94 4.43 14.16 16.69
N PRO A 95 4.78 13.55 17.84
CA PRO A 95 4.68 12.11 18.00
C PRO A 95 3.22 11.67 17.92
N ALA A 96 2.96 10.53 17.27
CA ALA A 96 1.60 10.00 17.14
C ALA A 96 1.06 9.46 18.48
N CYS A 97 1.95 9.06 19.37
CA CYS A 97 1.63 8.56 20.70
C CYS A 97 2.73 8.97 21.68
N ALA A 98 2.38 9.27 22.92
CA ALA A 98 3.32 9.65 23.96
C ALA A 98 4.41 8.58 24.25
N LYS A 99 4.13 7.32 23.90
CA LYS A 99 5.04 6.19 24.15
C LYS A 99 6.01 5.89 22.99
N SER A 100 5.69 6.30 21.76
CA SER A 100 6.56 6.03 20.62
C SER A 100 7.34 7.28 20.20
N ARG A 101 8.66 7.13 20.15
CA ARG A 101 9.56 8.20 19.74
C ARG A 101 9.43 8.56 18.27
N ILE A 102 9.32 7.55 17.43
CA ILE A 102 9.20 7.68 15.97
C ILE A 102 8.20 6.64 15.47
N SER A 103 7.33 7.06 14.58
CA SER A 103 6.36 6.18 13.89
C SER A 103 6.35 6.49 12.40
N GLY A 104 5.92 5.52 11.60
CA GLY A 104 5.82 5.68 10.15
C GLY A 104 4.55 5.05 9.59
N LEU A 105 4.00 5.69 8.58
CA LEU A 105 2.91 5.20 7.76
C LEU A 105 3.34 5.29 6.30
N MET A 106 3.21 4.20 5.56
CA MET A 106 3.45 4.16 4.13
C MET A 106 2.15 4.02 3.36
N LEU A 107 1.92 4.90 2.43
CA LEU A 107 0.89 4.80 1.41
C LEU A 107 1.58 4.47 0.09
N ALA A 108 1.23 3.35 -0.51
CA ALA A 108 1.90 2.92 -1.74
C ALA A 108 0.90 2.49 -2.79
N ASN A 109 1.12 2.94 -4.01
CA ASN A 109 0.47 2.38 -5.19
C ASN A 109 1.31 1.22 -5.70
N ASN A 110 0.70 0.04 -5.80
CA ASN A 110 1.39 -1.20 -6.13
C ASN A 110 0.59 -2.00 -7.15
N THR A 111 1.26 -2.65 -8.06
CA THR A 111 0.65 -3.49 -9.11
C THR A 111 -0.13 -4.68 -8.56
N SER A 112 0.02 -5.04 -7.28
CA SER A 112 -0.71 -6.14 -6.65
C SER A 112 -2.24 -5.97 -6.66
N ILE A 113 -2.74 -4.71 -6.77
CA ILE A 113 -4.17 -4.41 -6.85
C ILE A 113 -4.81 -5.04 -8.10
N THR A 114 -4.03 -5.26 -9.16
CA THR A 114 -4.52 -5.89 -10.40
C THR A 114 -5.09 -7.28 -10.17
N ALA A 115 -4.59 -8.02 -9.18
CA ALA A 115 -5.10 -9.34 -8.84
C ALA A 115 -6.55 -9.29 -8.34
N LEU A 116 -6.91 -8.25 -7.57
CA LEU A 116 -8.27 -8.02 -7.11
C LEU A 116 -9.20 -7.67 -8.28
N LEU A 117 -8.78 -6.72 -9.11
CA LEU A 117 -9.56 -6.29 -10.28
C LEU A 117 -9.76 -7.44 -11.26
N LYS A 118 -8.71 -8.22 -11.54
CA LYS A 118 -8.81 -9.40 -12.38
C LYS A 118 -9.81 -10.43 -11.84
N ARG A 119 -9.79 -10.68 -10.54
CA ARG A 119 -10.77 -11.59 -9.91
C ARG A 119 -12.21 -11.10 -10.11
N THR A 120 -12.44 -9.80 -10.00
CA THR A 120 -13.76 -9.21 -10.24
C THR A 120 -14.19 -9.37 -11.69
N LEU A 121 -13.28 -9.08 -12.64
CA LEU A 121 -13.54 -9.28 -14.07
C LEU A 121 -13.82 -10.74 -14.42
N ASP A 122 -13.04 -11.69 -13.89
CA ASP A 122 -13.25 -13.11 -14.10
C ASP A 122 -14.64 -13.58 -13.57
N GLN A 123 -15.09 -12.99 -12.46
CA GLN A 123 -16.44 -13.27 -11.94
C GLN A 123 -17.53 -12.68 -12.85
N PHE A 124 -17.36 -11.44 -13.29
CA PHE A 124 -18.28 -10.81 -14.25
C PHE A 124 -18.38 -11.64 -15.52
N ASP A 125 -17.27 -12.05 -16.12
CA ASP A 125 -17.24 -12.85 -17.35
C ASP A 125 -17.98 -14.19 -17.20
N ARG A 126 -17.83 -14.84 -16.05
CA ARG A 126 -18.55 -16.10 -15.77
C ARG A 126 -20.06 -15.90 -15.68
N LEU A 127 -20.51 -14.81 -15.04
CA LEU A 127 -21.92 -14.46 -14.93
C LEU A 127 -22.49 -14.06 -16.30
N ARG A 128 -21.73 -13.25 -17.05
CA ARG A 128 -22.12 -12.78 -18.37
C ARG A 128 -22.29 -13.93 -19.36
N LYS A 129 -21.36 -14.89 -19.39
CA LYS A 129 -21.46 -16.10 -20.22
C LYS A 129 -22.72 -16.92 -19.96
N ARG A 130 -23.24 -16.86 -18.74
CA ARG A 130 -24.48 -17.58 -18.34
C ARG A 130 -25.73 -16.72 -18.46
N ASN A 131 -25.61 -15.49 -18.94
CA ASN A 131 -26.68 -14.49 -18.96
C ASN A 131 -27.36 -14.30 -17.59
N ALA A 132 -26.59 -14.50 -16.51
CA ALA A 132 -27.11 -14.41 -15.16
C ALA A 132 -27.47 -12.96 -14.81
N PHE A 133 -28.63 -12.78 -14.19
CA PHE A 133 -29.16 -11.50 -13.70
C PHE A 133 -29.45 -10.43 -14.77
N LEU A 134 -29.29 -10.70 -16.06
CA LEU A 134 -29.52 -9.73 -17.12
C LEU A 134 -30.97 -9.22 -17.15
N GLU A 135 -31.92 -10.07 -16.79
CA GLU A 135 -33.33 -9.66 -16.72
C GLU A 135 -33.59 -8.58 -15.66
N GLN A 136 -32.80 -8.58 -14.59
CA GLN A 136 -32.90 -7.54 -13.57
C GLN A 136 -32.39 -6.20 -14.11
N TYR A 137 -31.28 -6.22 -14.83
CA TYR A 137 -30.73 -5.02 -15.45
C TYR A 137 -31.63 -4.45 -16.56
N ARG A 138 -32.28 -5.31 -17.34
CA ARG A 138 -33.25 -4.89 -18.38
C ARG A 138 -34.49 -4.19 -17.84
N ARG A 139 -34.77 -4.31 -16.55
CA ARG A 139 -35.87 -3.56 -15.90
C ARG A 139 -35.52 -2.09 -15.68
N GLU A 140 -34.25 -1.76 -15.69
CA GLU A 140 -33.77 -0.37 -15.55
C GLU A 140 -33.85 0.33 -16.92
N VAL A 141 -34.30 1.59 -16.88
CA VAL A 141 -34.55 2.39 -18.09
C VAL A 141 -33.33 2.46 -19.03
N ILE A 142 -32.13 2.50 -18.45
CA ILE A 142 -30.86 2.63 -19.20
C ILE A 142 -30.58 1.36 -20.02
N PHE A 143 -31.01 0.17 -19.55
CA PHE A 143 -30.68 -1.11 -20.15
C PHE A 143 -31.88 -1.78 -20.84
N MET A 144 -33.06 -1.11 -20.89
CA MET A 144 -34.29 -1.66 -21.43
C MET A 144 -34.16 -2.00 -22.93
N ASP A 145 -33.58 -1.10 -23.70
CA ASP A 145 -33.47 -1.24 -25.16
C ASP A 145 -32.12 -1.81 -25.60
N ASN A 146 -31.05 -1.57 -24.82
CA ASN A 146 -29.70 -1.93 -25.22
C ASN A 146 -28.83 -2.29 -24.02
N LEU A 147 -28.04 -3.37 -24.15
CA LEU A 147 -27.07 -3.83 -23.17
C LEU A 147 -25.62 -3.42 -23.53
N ASP A 148 -25.43 -2.60 -24.57
CA ASP A 148 -24.09 -2.24 -25.04
C ASP A 148 -23.29 -1.48 -23.98
N GLU A 149 -23.93 -0.61 -23.18
CA GLU A 149 -23.29 0.05 -22.06
C GLU A 149 -22.86 -0.93 -20.97
N PHE A 150 -23.67 -1.95 -20.71
CA PHE A 150 -23.34 -3.02 -19.77
C PHE A 150 -22.13 -3.82 -20.25
N ASP A 151 -22.07 -4.12 -21.55
CA ASP A 151 -20.95 -4.85 -22.16
C ASP A 151 -19.68 -3.97 -22.30
N SER A 152 -19.84 -2.68 -22.53
CA SER A 152 -18.72 -1.72 -22.60
C SER A 152 -18.12 -1.34 -21.25
N SER A 153 -18.81 -1.64 -20.15
CA SER A 153 -18.33 -1.37 -18.78
C SER A 153 -17.19 -2.29 -18.32
N ARG A 154 -16.83 -3.28 -19.11
CA ARG A 154 -15.76 -4.23 -18.87
C ARG A 154 -14.40 -3.62 -19.24
#